data_e4d678435cc4b0941f706f6bd66f01b2
#
_entry.id   e4d678435cc4b0941f706f6bd66f01b2
#
_cell.length_a   1.000
_cell.length_b   1.000
_cell.length_c   1.000
_cell.angle_alpha   90.00
_cell.angle_beta   90.00
_cell.angle_gamma   90.00
#
_symmetry.space_group_name_H-M   'P 1'
#
loop_
_entity.id
_entity.type
_entity.pdbx_description
1 polymer ?
#
loop_
_entity_poly.entity_id
_entity_poly.type
_entity_poly.pdbx_seq_one_letter_code
_entity_poly.pdbx_strand_id
1 'polypeptide(L)'
;MLKKICQLTAISFAAVTSIEAQTDSTKKIESNTTFTYAIDAYYRTDFTDPSSDAKSNNFTSFTDSKNSFELGMASVRVDHSFGKVGATADLGFGKRAENYSYNDVGTMAAIKQLFLTYTPVKGVTLTAGKFGTFIGYEVLDAYANRNYSMSYGFSYGPFFHTGIKADIALGGKTAIMVGIANPTDFSTTTSGRKVAIAQLSTGTKDDKFKAILNFHGGTDFNQFDLVLNANLSSKFSLDYDGTIKTVKVAGNSNSWSSNVLYINYDATKTVGFTLREEYFDDKKM
;
A
#
# COMPACT_ATOMS: atom_id res chain seq x y z
N MET A 1 -16.39 0.06 -7.29
CA MET A 1 -17.67 0.59 -6.79
C MET A 1 -17.62 1.02 -5.32
N LEU A 2 -16.78 0.48 -4.48
CA LEU A 2 -16.57 0.96 -3.11
C LEU A 2 -15.99 2.39 -3.01
N LYS A 3 -15.43 2.97 -4.06
CA LYS A 3 -14.93 4.36 -4.08
C LYS A 3 -16.00 5.45 -3.87
N LYS A 4 -17.28 5.11 -3.80
CA LYS A 4 -18.38 6.09 -3.62
C LYS A 4 -19.06 6.08 -2.25
N ILE A 5 -18.71 5.18 -1.35
CA ILE A 5 -19.41 5.05 -0.06
C ILE A 5 -18.73 5.82 1.08
N CYS A 6 -17.47 6.22 0.93
CA CYS A 6 -16.78 7.03 1.95
C CYS A 6 -16.62 8.51 1.57
N GLN A 7 -17.50 9.05 0.72
CA GLN A 7 -17.67 10.50 0.65
C GLN A 7 -18.66 10.92 1.74
N LEU A 8 -18.26 10.79 2.99
CA LEU A 8 -18.87 11.60 4.05
C LEU A 8 -18.40 13.03 3.84
N THR A 9 -19.37 13.89 3.68
CA THR A 9 -19.32 15.33 3.50
C THR A 9 -18.20 15.97 4.32
N ALA A 10 -17.19 16.51 3.65
CA ALA A 10 -16.16 17.33 4.28
C ALA A 10 -16.81 18.60 4.83
N ILE A 11 -16.94 18.71 6.14
CA ILE A 11 -17.17 19.99 6.80
C ILE A 11 -15.83 20.72 6.77
N SER A 12 -15.71 21.67 5.86
CA SER A 12 -14.53 22.52 5.72
C SER A 12 -14.44 23.47 6.91
N PHE A 13 -13.55 23.19 7.87
CA PHE A 13 -13.02 24.21 8.74
C PHE A 13 -11.70 24.72 8.16
N ALA A 14 -11.80 25.77 7.35
CA ALA A 14 -10.64 26.49 6.87
C ALA A 14 -10.22 27.51 7.95
N ALA A 15 -9.26 27.12 8.80
CA ALA A 15 -8.44 28.11 9.47
C ALA A 15 -7.10 28.19 8.69
N VAL A 16 -7.08 29.02 7.66
CA VAL A 16 -5.86 29.36 6.95
C VAL A 16 -5.27 30.60 7.64
N THR A 17 -4.23 30.40 8.43
CA THR A 17 -3.30 31.51 8.70
C THR A 17 -2.40 31.62 7.49
N SER A 18 -2.67 32.63 6.65
CA SER A 18 -1.81 32.99 5.53
C SER A 18 -0.48 33.53 6.06
N ILE A 19 0.60 32.80 5.82
CA ILE A 19 1.94 33.39 5.82
C ILE A 19 2.06 34.07 4.46
N GLU A 20 1.91 35.38 4.44
CA GLU A 20 2.18 36.19 3.23
C GLU A 20 3.69 36.23 3.01
N ALA A 21 4.17 35.38 2.10
CA ALA A 21 5.43 35.64 1.41
C ALA A 21 5.14 36.62 0.29
N GLN A 22 5.74 37.80 0.35
CA GLN A 22 5.68 38.82 -0.71
C GLN A 22 6.04 38.18 -2.05
N THR A 23 5.08 38.06 -2.95
CA THR A 23 5.33 37.81 -4.37
C THR A 23 4.34 38.59 -5.22
N ASP A 24 4.92 39.49 -5.97
CA ASP A 24 4.32 40.21 -7.07
C ASP A 24 3.98 39.20 -8.20
N SER A 25 2.74 38.72 -8.25
CA SER A 25 2.04 38.30 -9.46
C SER A 25 0.64 37.75 -9.15
N THR A 26 -0.34 38.29 -9.82
CA THR A 26 -1.79 38.09 -9.65
C THR A 26 -2.34 36.75 -10.11
N LYS A 27 -1.57 35.68 -10.13
CA LYS A 27 -2.07 34.32 -10.39
C LYS A 27 -2.36 33.60 -9.08
N LYS A 28 -3.64 33.51 -8.70
CA LYS A 28 -4.12 32.74 -7.57
C LYS A 28 -3.62 31.29 -7.72
N ILE A 29 -2.73 30.85 -6.86
CA ILE A 29 -2.25 29.46 -6.84
C ILE A 29 -3.38 28.61 -6.26
N GLU A 30 -3.81 27.59 -6.99
CA GLU A 30 -4.81 26.65 -6.51
C GLU A 30 -4.24 25.82 -5.34
N SER A 31 -5.00 25.76 -4.27
CA SER A 31 -4.68 24.98 -3.07
C SER A 31 -5.86 24.10 -2.73
N ASN A 32 -5.61 22.84 -2.40
CA ASN A 32 -6.64 21.89 -1.99
C ASN A 32 -6.14 21.04 -0.81
N THR A 33 -7.02 20.81 0.17
CA THR A 33 -6.75 19.93 1.31
C THR A 33 -7.86 18.92 1.42
N THR A 34 -7.48 17.64 1.51
CA THR A 34 -8.41 16.52 1.71
C THR A 34 -8.06 15.79 2.99
N PHE A 35 -9.07 15.48 3.79
CA PHE A 35 -8.96 14.64 4.98
C PHE A 35 -9.64 13.31 4.73
N THR A 36 -8.99 12.23 5.13
CA THR A 36 -9.55 10.87 5.09
C THR A 36 -9.42 10.25 6.48
N TYR A 37 -10.49 9.67 6.98
CA TYR A 37 -10.54 8.98 8.27
C TYR A 37 -11.01 7.56 8.07
N ALA A 38 -10.44 6.62 8.82
CA ALA A 38 -10.90 5.25 8.88
C ALA A 38 -10.74 4.70 10.29
N ILE A 39 -11.69 3.87 10.70
CA ILE A 39 -11.63 3.12 11.96
C ILE A 39 -12.14 1.74 11.65
N ASP A 40 -11.42 0.71 12.10
CA ASP A 40 -11.87 -0.66 12.03
C ASP A 40 -11.68 -1.42 13.34
N ALA A 41 -12.55 -2.37 13.57
CA ALA A 41 -12.47 -3.35 14.64
C ALA A 41 -12.96 -4.69 14.12
N TYR A 42 -12.39 -5.78 14.61
CA TYR A 42 -12.77 -7.12 14.18
C TYR A 42 -12.75 -8.13 15.33
N TYR A 43 -13.42 -9.23 15.12
CA TYR A 43 -13.28 -10.43 15.95
C TYR A 43 -12.74 -11.55 15.08
N ARG A 44 -11.70 -12.22 15.55
CA ARG A 44 -11.16 -13.39 14.89
C ARG A 44 -11.35 -14.61 15.78
N THR A 45 -11.92 -15.67 15.20
CA THR A 45 -11.97 -16.99 15.82
C THR A 45 -11.37 -18.02 14.88
N ASP A 46 -10.82 -19.07 15.42
CA ASP A 46 -10.48 -20.30 14.72
C ASP A 46 -11.10 -21.50 15.46
N PHE A 47 -11.16 -22.63 14.78
CA PHE A 47 -11.75 -23.86 15.31
C PHE A 47 -10.75 -24.72 16.11
N THR A 48 -9.59 -24.18 16.45
CA THR A 48 -8.64 -24.85 17.34
C THR A 48 -9.11 -24.72 18.78
N ASP A 49 -8.62 -25.60 19.68
CA ASP A 49 -9.00 -25.59 21.07
C ASP A 49 -8.75 -24.21 21.71
N PRO A 50 -9.80 -23.50 22.16
CA PRO A 50 -9.66 -22.16 22.74
C PRO A 50 -8.93 -22.17 24.10
N SER A 51 -8.89 -23.32 24.79
CA SER A 51 -8.20 -23.46 26.07
C SER A 51 -6.70 -23.74 25.93
N SER A 52 -6.22 -24.02 24.71
CA SER A 52 -4.82 -24.28 24.49
C SER A 52 -4.04 -22.97 24.34
N ASP A 53 -2.85 -22.91 24.93
CA ASP A 53 -1.87 -21.86 24.70
C ASP A 53 -1.23 -21.93 23.30
N ALA A 54 -1.77 -22.81 22.42
CA ALA A 54 -1.31 -22.96 21.06
C ALA A 54 -1.48 -21.64 20.31
N LYS A 55 -0.48 -21.27 19.52
CA LYS A 55 -0.53 -20.10 18.66
C LYS A 55 -1.71 -20.18 17.70
N SER A 56 -2.20 -19.04 17.27
CA SER A 56 -3.16 -18.95 16.18
C SER A 56 -2.70 -19.76 14.96
N ASN A 57 -3.64 -20.33 14.22
CA ASN A 57 -3.39 -21.02 12.95
C ASN A 57 -3.17 -20.06 11.78
N ASN A 58 -3.07 -18.78 12.04
CA ASN A 58 -2.78 -17.75 11.04
C ASN A 58 -1.30 -17.41 11.02
N PHE A 59 -0.69 -17.53 9.84
CA PHE A 59 0.73 -17.22 9.60
C PHE A 59 0.90 -15.97 8.74
N THR A 60 -0.20 -15.24 8.47
CA THR A 60 -0.16 -13.93 7.80
C THR A 60 -0.15 -12.80 8.82
N SER A 61 0.29 -11.62 8.40
CA SER A 61 0.31 -10.41 9.23
C SER A 61 -1.09 -9.84 9.49
N PHE A 62 -1.22 -8.98 10.50
CA PHE A 62 -2.36 -8.12 10.81
C PHE A 62 -3.62 -8.79 11.38
N THR A 63 -3.79 -10.10 11.27
CA THR A 63 -4.97 -10.83 11.77
C THR A 63 -4.56 -12.13 12.44
N ASP A 64 -3.53 -12.09 13.27
CA ASP A 64 -2.89 -13.26 13.91
C ASP A 64 -3.40 -13.54 15.33
N SER A 65 -4.39 -12.81 15.82
CA SER A 65 -5.02 -13.04 17.11
C SER A 65 -5.83 -14.34 17.15
N LYS A 66 -6.14 -14.84 18.34
CA LYS A 66 -6.93 -16.04 18.55
C LYS A 66 -8.08 -15.75 19.52
N ASN A 67 -9.33 -15.99 19.07
CA ASN A 67 -10.56 -15.79 19.84
C ASN A 67 -10.61 -14.44 20.56
N SER A 68 -10.27 -13.37 19.83
CA SER A 68 -10.09 -12.04 20.39
C SER A 68 -10.87 -10.98 19.62
N PHE A 69 -11.37 -9.99 20.37
CA PHE A 69 -11.85 -8.72 19.83
C PHE A 69 -10.67 -7.78 19.66
N GLU A 70 -10.47 -7.28 18.46
CA GLU A 70 -9.33 -6.46 18.11
C GLU A 70 -9.74 -5.07 17.65
N LEU A 71 -8.96 -4.07 18.08
CA LEU A 71 -8.92 -2.77 17.45
C LEU A 71 -7.95 -2.86 16.28
N GLY A 72 -8.48 -2.94 15.05
CA GLY A 72 -7.65 -3.09 13.86
C GLY A 72 -6.76 -1.87 13.63
N MET A 73 -7.35 -0.77 13.19
CA MET A 73 -6.63 0.49 13.00
C MET A 73 -7.60 1.68 13.02
N ALA A 74 -7.21 2.75 13.72
CA ALA A 74 -7.74 4.08 13.49
C ALA A 74 -6.71 4.87 12.67
N SER A 75 -7.11 5.53 11.58
CA SER A 75 -6.21 6.33 10.76
C SER A 75 -6.77 7.69 10.40
N VAL A 76 -5.85 8.65 10.25
CA VAL A 76 -6.12 10.01 9.79
C VAL A 76 -5.09 10.35 8.72
N ARG A 77 -5.56 10.69 7.54
CA ARG A 77 -4.75 11.11 6.42
C ARG A 77 -5.11 12.52 5.99
N VAL A 78 -4.09 13.34 5.77
CA VAL A 78 -4.19 14.68 5.21
C VAL A 78 -3.38 14.72 3.92
N ASP A 79 -4.03 15.05 2.83
CA ASP A 79 -3.39 15.34 1.55
C ASP A 79 -3.57 16.83 1.26
N HIS A 80 -2.47 17.55 1.05
CA HIS A 80 -2.48 18.96 0.72
C HIS A 80 -1.74 19.18 -0.60
N SER A 81 -2.31 20.01 -1.49
CA SER A 81 -1.67 20.43 -2.73
C SER A 81 -1.67 21.93 -2.85
N PHE A 82 -0.57 22.47 -3.36
CA PHE A 82 -0.34 23.89 -3.60
C PHE A 82 0.45 24.05 -4.90
N GLY A 83 -0.23 24.41 -5.97
CA GLY A 83 0.35 24.51 -7.30
C GLY A 83 0.97 23.19 -7.76
N LYS A 84 2.31 23.14 -7.86
CA LYS A 84 3.07 21.97 -8.29
C LYS A 84 3.56 21.10 -7.14
N VAL A 85 3.33 21.48 -5.90
CA VAL A 85 3.82 20.80 -4.70
C VAL A 85 2.65 20.14 -3.99
N GLY A 86 2.86 18.95 -3.44
CA GLY A 86 1.92 18.27 -2.56
C GLY A 86 2.61 17.77 -1.30
N ALA A 87 1.83 17.55 -0.26
CA ALA A 87 2.25 16.93 0.99
C ALA A 87 1.21 15.93 1.45
N THR A 88 1.64 14.78 1.91
CA THR A 88 0.78 13.76 2.53
C THR A 88 1.30 13.44 3.90
N ALA A 89 0.40 13.45 4.90
CA ALA A 89 0.63 12.89 6.22
C ALA A 89 -0.48 11.88 6.50
N ASP A 90 -0.11 10.62 6.78
CA ASP A 90 -1.03 9.52 7.05
C ASP A 90 -0.59 8.81 8.33
N LEU A 91 -1.39 8.95 9.37
CA LEU A 91 -1.14 8.39 10.70
C LEU A 91 -2.09 7.23 10.95
N GLY A 92 -1.57 6.19 11.61
CA GLY A 92 -2.34 5.02 12.00
C GLY A 92 -2.04 4.60 13.44
N PHE A 93 -3.08 4.16 14.14
CA PHE A 93 -3.01 3.71 15.53
C PHE A 93 -3.75 2.38 15.66
N GLY A 94 -3.19 1.45 16.42
CA GLY A 94 -3.74 0.11 16.61
C GLY A 94 -2.85 -0.97 16.04
N LYS A 95 -3.26 -2.23 16.24
CA LYS A 95 -2.45 -3.42 15.96
C LYS A 95 -1.95 -3.49 14.51
N ARG A 96 -2.80 -3.11 13.55
CA ARG A 96 -2.45 -3.11 12.12
C ARG A 96 -1.37 -2.07 11.81
N ALA A 97 -1.43 -0.88 12.42
CA ALA A 97 -0.42 0.15 12.24
C ALA A 97 0.93 -0.26 12.87
N GLU A 98 0.91 -0.89 14.05
CA GLU A 98 2.12 -1.42 14.70
C GLU A 98 2.78 -2.50 13.83
N ASN A 99 2.01 -3.46 13.34
CA ASN A 99 2.52 -4.52 12.47
C ASN A 99 3.09 -3.97 11.15
N TYR A 100 2.48 -2.89 10.62
CA TYR A 100 2.97 -2.24 9.42
C TYR A 100 4.32 -1.55 9.62
N SER A 101 4.48 -0.85 10.73
CA SER A 101 5.70 -0.09 11.06
C SER A 101 6.60 -0.86 12.05
N TYR A 102 6.68 -2.18 11.94
CA TYR A 102 7.32 -3.07 12.93
C TYR A 102 8.81 -2.77 13.19
N ASN A 103 9.50 -2.07 12.30
CA ASN A 103 10.89 -1.62 12.49
C ASN A 103 10.99 -0.22 13.11
N ASP A 104 9.87 0.48 13.28
CA ASP A 104 9.83 1.80 13.88
C ASP A 104 9.41 1.70 15.36
N VAL A 105 9.85 2.64 16.18
CA VAL A 105 9.53 2.67 17.61
C VAL A 105 8.93 4.01 18.03
N GLY A 106 8.14 4.00 19.11
CA GLY A 106 7.52 5.21 19.66
C GLY A 106 6.56 5.86 18.66
N THR A 107 6.62 7.18 18.55
CA THR A 107 5.74 7.96 17.68
C THR A 107 5.97 7.69 16.19
N MET A 108 7.16 7.21 15.80
CA MET A 108 7.46 6.84 14.42
C MET A 108 6.60 5.68 13.92
N ALA A 109 6.24 4.75 14.80
CA ALA A 109 5.37 3.61 14.46
C ALA A 109 3.95 4.04 14.05
N ALA A 110 3.49 5.22 14.47
CA ALA A 110 2.20 5.77 14.05
C ALA A 110 2.22 6.40 12.65
N ILE A 111 3.40 6.64 12.08
CA ILE A 111 3.51 7.27 10.75
C ILE A 111 3.42 6.17 9.69
N LYS A 112 2.24 6.03 9.07
CA LYS A 112 2.04 5.14 7.91
C LYS A 112 2.73 5.71 6.68
N GLN A 113 2.46 6.97 6.36
CA GLN A 113 3.06 7.68 5.24
C GLN A 113 3.34 9.14 5.62
N LEU A 114 4.47 9.65 5.17
CA LEU A 114 4.85 11.05 5.28
C LEU A 114 5.76 11.40 4.12
N PHE A 115 5.24 12.11 3.12
CA PHE A 115 6.01 12.44 1.93
C PHE A 115 5.57 13.75 1.29
N LEU A 116 6.48 14.31 0.51
CA LEU A 116 6.27 15.46 -0.35
C LEU A 116 6.24 15.00 -1.81
N THR A 117 5.47 15.70 -2.63
CA THR A 117 5.46 15.53 -4.08
C THR A 117 5.78 16.84 -4.79
N TYR A 118 6.43 16.74 -5.96
CA TYR A 118 6.68 17.87 -6.86
C TYR A 118 6.42 17.45 -8.31
N THR A 119 5.56 18.17 -8.99
CA THR A 119 5.20 17.93 -10.39
C THR A 119 5.78 19.04 -11.27
N PRO A 120 7.07 18.95 -11.68
CA PRO A 120 7.74 19.98 -12.47
C PRO A 120 7.03 20.26 -13.80
N VAL A 121 6.64 19.19 -14.47
CA VAL A 121 5.91 19.21 -15.76
C VAL A 121 4.80 18.18 -15.74
N LYS A 122 3.80 18.36 -16.59
CA LYS A 122 2.69 17.42 -16.74
C LYS A 122 3.22 16.00 -17.04
N GLY A 123 2.75 15.02 -16.28
CA GLY A 123 3.11 13.61 -16.46
C GLY A 123 4.39 13.19 -15.74
N VAL A 124 5.10 14.07 -15.02
CA VAL A 124 6.24 13.71 -14.17
C VAL A 124 5.99 14.17 -12.76
N THR A 125 6.00 13.24 -11.81
CA THR A 125 5.86 13.54 -10.38
C THR A 125 7.03 12.93 -9.61
N LEU A 126 7.73 13.77 -8.86
CA LEU A 126 8.77 13.34 -7.93
C LEU A 126 8.15 13.21 -6.54
N THR A 127 8.50 12.15 -5.82
CA THR A 127 8.05 11.90 -4.44
C THR A 127 9.26 11.69 -3.55
N ALA A 128 9.27 12.29 -2.37
CA ALA A 128 10.32 12.11 -1.36
C ALA A 128 9.70 11.94 0.03
N GLY A 129 10.10 10.88 0.76
CA GLY A 129 9.62 10.56 2.11
C GLY A 129 9.27 9.10 2.29
N LYS A 130 8.41 8.81 3.30
CA LYS A 130 7.86 7.47 3.59
C LYS A 130 6.53 7.31 2.85
N PHE A 131 6.42 6.32 1.99
CA PHE A 131 5.22 6.00 1.21
C PHE A 131 4.94 4.50 1.25
N GLY A 132 3.64 4.13 1.15
CA GLY A 132 3.21 2.73 1.12
C GLY A 132 3.83 1.97 -0.04
N THR A 133 3.93 0.65 0.11
CA THR A 133 4.46 -0.20 -0.96
C THR A 133 3.64 -0.08 -2.24
N PHE A 134 4.31 -0.24 -3.36
CA PHE A 134 3.71 -0.38 -4.69
C PHE A 134 3.73 -1.84 -5.17
N ILE A 135 4.31 -2.75 -4.37
CA ILE A 135 4.40 -4.17 -4.63
C ILE A 135 3.10 -4.84 -4.20
N GLY A 136 2.55 -5.68 -5.07
CA GLY A 136 1.37 -6.48 -4.80
C GLY A 136 0.03 -5.79 -5.08
N TYR A 137 -1.02 -6.57 -4.96
CA TYR A 137 -2.41 -6.17 -5.20
C TYR A 137 -3.07 -5.57 -3.95
N GLU A 138 -2.78 -6.13 -2.79
CA GLU A 138 -3.37 -5.71 -1.51
C GLU A 138 -2.71 -4.45 -0.97
N VAL A 139 -3.43 -3.70 -0.14
CA VAL A 139 -2.94 -2.50 0.54
C VAL A 139 -3.16 -2.61 2.04
N LEU A 140 -2.44 -1.81 2.84
CA LEU A 140 -2.55 -1.84 4.30
C LEU A 140 -3.97 -1.60 4.81
N ASP A 141 -4.66 -0.59 4.24
CA ASP A 141 -5.96 -0.15 4.74
C ASP A 141 -7.06 -1.16 4.40
N ALA A 142 -7.64 -1.80 5.42
CA ALA A 142 -8.59 -2.90 5.26
C ALA A 142 -9.82 -2.53 4.43
N TYR A 143 -10.30 -1.28 4.56
CA TYR A 143 -11.44 -0.79 3.80
C TYR A 143 -11.20 -0.67 2.29
N ALA A 144 -9.94 -0.66 1.88
CA ALA A 144 -9.55 -0.59 0.47
C ALA A 144 -9.32 -1.97 -0.17
N ASN A 145 -9.28 -3.03 0.64
CA ASN A 145 -9.19 -4.41 0.19
C ASN A 145 -10.59 -5.05 0.12
N ARG A 146 -10.71 -6.10 -0.67
CA ARG A 146 -11.91 -6.94 -0.67
C ARG A 146 -11.90 -7.96 0.48
N ASN A 147 -10.74 -8.50 0.82
CA ASN A 147 -10.53 -9.37 1.95
C ASN A 147 -9.97 -8.58 3.13
N TYR A 148 -10.50 -8.80 4.33
CA TYR A 148 -9.99 -8.16 5.54
C TYR A 148 -8.61 -8.70 5.94
N SER A 149 -8.42 -10.02 5.83
CA SER A 149 -7.12 -10.67 6.05
C SER A 149 -6.19 -10.50 4.84
N MET A 150 -4.88 -10.48 5.10
CA MET A 150 -3.86 -10.37 4.07
C MET A 150 -3.46 -11.73 3.51
N SER A 151 -2.97 -11.74 2.27
CA SER A 151 -2.28 -12.87 1.66
C SER A 151 -0.90 -13.09 2.29
N TYR A 152 -0.30 -14.25 2.04
CA TYR A 152 1.10 -14.51 2.36
C TYR A 152 2.02 -13.60 1.51
N GLY A 153 1.69 -13.42 0.23
CA GLY A 153 2.44 -12.54 -0.67
C GLY A 153 2.58 -11.14 -0.10
N PHE A 154 1.50 -10.53 0.41
CA PHE A 154 1.55 -9.24 1.08
C PHE A 154 2.32 -9.31 2.40
N SER A 155 2.07 -10.35 3.23
CA SER A 155 2.65 -10.48 4.58
C SER A 155 4.17 -10.69 4.58
N TYR A 156 4.72 -11.30 3.53
CA TYR A 156 6.17 -11.52 3.35
C TYR A 156 6.81 -10.53 2.36
N GLY A 157 6.02 -9.67 1.77
CA GLY A 157 6.44 -8.55 0.93
C GLY A 157 6.87 -7.32 1.73
N PRO A 158 7.28 -6.23 1.06
CA PRO A 158 7.50 -4.94 1.70
C PRO A 158 6.17 -4.26 2.04
N PHE A 159 6.13 -3.54 3.17
CA PHE A 159 4.97 -2.76 3.56
C PHE A 159 5.09 -1.30 3.14
N PHE A 160 6.29 -0.71 3.25
CA PHE A 160 6.54 0.66 2.87
C PHE A 160 7.97 0.89 2.39
N HIS A 161 8.18 2.04 1.78
CA HIS A 161 9.49 2.50 1.36
C HIS A 161 9.73 3.92 1.88
N THR A 162 10.96 4.22 2.28
CA THR A 162 11.38 5.58 2.60
C THR A 162 12.51 5.96 1.66
N GLY A 163 12.26 6.91 0.78
CA GLY A 163 13.21 7.24 -0.29
C GLY A 163 12.72 8.33 -1.21
N ILE A 164 13.21 8.28 -2.44
CA ILE A 164 12.80 9.16 -3.54
C ILE A 164 12.41 8.32 -4.74
N LYS A 165 11.36 8.75 -5.45
CA LYS A 165 10.91 8.13 -6.71
C LYS A 165 10.40 9.17 -7.69
N ALA A 166 10.41 8.79 -8.97
CA ALA A 166 9.80 9.54 -10.06
C ALA A 166 8.74 8.67 -10.73
N ASP A 167 7.53 9.18 -10.83
CA ASP A 167 6.44 8.60 -11.60
C ASP A 167 6.34 9.35 -12.92
N ILE A 168 6.38 8.65 -14.06
CA ILE A 168 6.47 9.20 -15.42
C ILE A 168 5.39 8.59 -16.30
N ALA A 169 4.44 9.40 -16.75
CA ALA A 169 3.45 8.99 -17.73
C ALA A 169 4.06 8.93 -19.13
N LEU A 170 3.97 7.75 -19.78
CA LEU A 170 4.47 7.53 -21.14
C LEU A 170 3.41 7.75 -22.22
N GLY A 171 2.17 7.96 -21.81
CA GLY A 171 1.02 8.15 -22.68
C GLY A 171 0.01 7.01 -22.62
N GLY A 172 -1.23 7.30 -23.01
CA GLY A 172 -2.35 6.36 -22.86
C GLY A 172 -2.55 5.98 -21.38
N LYS A 173 -2.51 4.68 -21.09
CA LYS A 173 -2.58 4.12 -19.73
C LYS A 173 -1.22 3.58 -19.26
N THR A 174 -0.14 3.91 -19.96
CA THR A 174 1.19 3.41 -19.65
C THR A 174 2.00 4.42 -18.84
N ALA A 175 2.61 3.95 -17.76
CA ALA A 175 3.50 4.75 -16.92
C ALA A 175 4.65 3.89 -16.38
N ILE A 176 5.75 4.54 -16.06
CA ILE A 176 6.86 3.96 -15.32
C ILE A 176 7.06 4.71 -14.00
N MET A 177 7.55 4.00 -13.00
CA MET A 177 8.08 4.56 -11.77
C MET A 177 9.47 4.00 -11.55
N VAL A 178 10.40 4.86 -11.15
CA VAL A 178 11.75 4.47 -10.75
C VAL A 178 12.18 5.24 -9.50
N GLY A 179 12.98 4.61 -8.66
CA GLY A 179 13.41 5.27 -7.44
C GLY A 179 14.50 4.51 -6.67
N ILE A 180 14.89 5.10 -5.56
CA ILE A 180 15.84 4.53 -4.61
C ILE A 180 15.31 4.77 -3.20
N ALA A 181 15.40 3.75 -2.35
CA ALA A 181 14.88 3.80 -0.99
C ALA A 181 15.88 3.22 0.03
N ASN A 182 15.59 3.44 1.29
CA ASN A 182 16.22 2.72 2.40
C ASN A 182 15.98 1.20 2.27
N PRO A 183 16.68 0.36 3.01
CA PRO A 183 16.31 -1.05 3.13
C PRO A 183 14.82 -1.22 3.43
N THR A 184 14.27 -2.35 3.02
CA THR A 184 12.84 -2.69 3.15
C THR A 184 12.30 -2.39 4.55
N ASP A 185 11.19 -1.66 4.63
CA ASP A 185 10.45 -1.35 5.87
C ASP A 185 11.27 -0.62 6.95
N PHE A 186 12.22 0.20 6.53
CA PHE A 186 12.95 1.09 7.43
C PHE A 186 12.64 2.56 7.14
N SER A 187 12.03 3.25 8.11
CA SER A 187 11.85 4.71 8.03
C SER A 187 13.19 5.42 8.14
N THR A 188 14.07 4.93 9.03
CA THR A 188 15.45 5.41 9.21
C THR A 188 16.41 4.24 9.23
N THR A 189 17.65 4.46 8.83
CA THR A 189 18.68 3.42 8.86
C THR A 189 20.07 4.03 9.07
N THR A 190 20.92 3.31 9.80
CA THR A 190 22.35 3.60 9.90
C THR A 190 23.15 2.86 8.81
N SER A 191 22.51 1.98 8.06
CA SER A 191 23.13 1.29 6.93
C SER A 191 23.26 2.22 5.73
N GLY A 192 24.41 2.22 5.07
CA GLY A 192 24.63 2.89 3.79
C GLY A 192 23.92 2.19 2.61
N ARG A 193 23.35 0.99 2.83
CA ARG A 193 22.69 0.21 1.78
C ARG A 193 21.41 0.89 1.32
N LYS A 194 21.15 0.78 0.03
CA LYS A 194 19.91 1.25 -0.59
C LYS A 194 19.32 0.15 -1.47
N VAL A 195 18.02 0.29 -1.74
CA VAL A 195 17.29 -0.57 -2.66
C VAL A 195 16.81 0.22 -3.85
N ALA A 196 16.90 -0.38 -5.03
CA ALA A 196 16.28 0.13 -6.23
C ALA A 196 14.81 -0.29 -6.26
N ILE A 197 13.94 0.59 -6.72
CA ILE A 197 12.52 0.35 -6.89
C ILE A 197 12.11 0.76 -8.30
N ALA A 198 11.28 -0.07 -8.95
CA ALA A 198 10.74 0.24 -10.26
C ALA A 198 9.36 -0.39 -10.46
N GLN A 199 8.56 0.24 -11.31
CA GLN A 199 7.26 -0.26 -11.73
C GLN A 199 7.03 0.11 -13.19
N LEU A 200 6.45 -0.81 -13.95
CA LEU A 200 5.84 -0.56 -15.25
C LEU A 200 4.36 -0.89 -15.15
N SER A 201 3.52 0.05 -15.48
CA SER A 201 2.07 -0.16 -15.51
C SER A 201 1.51 0.18 -16.88
N THR A 202 0.55 -0.63 -17.34
CA THR A 202 -0.19 -0.38 -18.57
C THR A 202 -1.62 -0.89 -18.45
N GLY A 203 -2.49 -0.51 -19.37
CA GLY A 203 -3.87 -0.96 -19.37
C GLY A 203 -4.60 -0.62 -20.65
N THR A 204 -5.78 -1.20 -20.82
CA THR A 204 -6.67 -0.87 -21.93
C THR A 204 -7.36 0.48 -21.72
N LYS A 205 -7.74 1.15 -22.80
CA LYS A 205 -8.40 2.47 -22.74
C LYS A 205 -9.74 2.41 -21.99
N ASP A 206 -10.45 1.29 -22.05
CA ASP A 206 -11.75 1.05 -21.42
C ASP A 206 -11.64 0.56 -19.96
N ASP A 207 -10.41 0.53 -19.40
CA ASP A 207 -10.11 0.07 -18.04
C ASP A 207 -10.54 -1.39 -17.73
N LYS A 208 -10.73 -2.20 -18.78
CA LYS A 208 -11.09 -3.61 -18.59
C LYS A 208 -9.89 -4.46 -18.18
N PHE A 209 -8.70 -4.12 -18.63
CA PHE A 209 -7.48 -4.84 -18.28
C PHE A 209 -6.39 -3.89 -17.83
N LYS A 210 -5.68 -4.26 -16.77
CA LYS A 210 -4.48 -3.56 -16.27
C LYS A 210 -3.42 -4.58 -15.90
N ALA A 211 -2.18 -4.30 -16.26
CA ALA A 211 -1.01 -5.07 -15.88
C ALA A 211 0.02 -4.15 -15.22
N ILE A 212 0.62 -4.61 -14.13
CA ILE A 212 1.65 -3.90 -13.39
C ILE A 212 2.78 -4.89 -13.12
N LEU A 213 3.99 -4.53 -13.55
CA LEU A 213 5.22 -5.26 -13.25
C LEU A 213 6.04 -4.42 -12.29
N ASN A 214 6.37 -4.98 -11.15
CA ASN A 214 7.11 -4.34 -10.07
C ASN A 214 8.48 -4.98 -9.89
N PHE A 215 9.45 -4.18 -9.49
CA PHE A 215 10.78 -4.60 -9.09
C PHE A 215 11.19 -3.89 -7.80
N HIS A 216 11.77 -4.66 -6.88
CA HIS A 216 12.36 -4.17 -5.66
C HIS A 216 13.62 -4.98 -5.36
N GLY A 217 14.77 -4.35 -5.27
CA GLY A 217 16.01 -5.11 -5.11
C GLY A 217 17.19 -4.30 -4.61
N GLY A 218 18.13 -5.01 -4.00
CA GLY A 218 19.37 -4.47 -3.45
C GLY A 218 20.50 -5.48 -3.54
N THR A 219 21.52 -5.30 -2.71
CA THR A 219 22.72 -6.16 -2.73
C THR A 219 22.40 -7.61 -2.39
N ASP A 220 21.47 -7.82 -1.44
CA ASP A 220 21.24 -9.14 -0.82
C ASP A 220 19.91 -9.77 -1.25
N PHE A 221 19.12 -9.11 -2.08
CA PHE A 221 17.84 -9.66 -2.54
C PHE A 221 17.37 -9.01 -3.85
N ASN A 222 16.50 -9.74 -4.56
CA ASN A 222 15.70 -9.25 -5.67
C ASN A 222 14.27 -9.77 -5.52
N GLN A 223 13.30 -8.92 -5.78
CA GLN A 223 11.88 -9.25 -5.79
C GLN A 223 11.25 -8.73 -7.08
N PHE A 224 10.51 -9.60 -7.75
CA PHE A 224 9.65 -9.28 -8.87
C PHE A 224 8.21 -9.59 -8.49
N ASP A 225 7.31 -8.79 -8.98
CA ASP A 225 5.90 -8.92 -8.71
C ASP A 225 5.09 -8.52 -9.96
N LEU A 226 4.05 -9.30 -10.27
CA LEU A 226 3.15 -9.07 -11.40
C LEU A 226 1.72 -9.01 -10.90
N VAL A 227 1.09 -7.86 -11.07
CA VAL A 227 -0.35 -7.70 -10.78
C VAL A 227 -1.11 -7.58 -12.09
N LEU A 228 -2.15 -8.41 -12.25
CA LEU A 228 -3.08 -8.35 -13.38
C LEU A 228 -4.50 -8.09 -12.84
N ASN A 229 -5.20 -7.15 -13.47
CA ASN A 229 -6.61 -6.89 -13.15
C ASN A 229 -7.43 -7.03 -14.43
N ALA A 230 -8.52 -7.79 -14.38
CA ALA A 230 -9.44 -8.00 -15.50
C ALA A 230 -10.89 -7.78 -15.07
N ASN A 231 -11.50 -6.68 -15.53
CA ASN A 231 -12.92 -6.38 -15.35
C ASN A 231 -13.73 -7.06 -16.47
N LEU A 232 -14.23 -8.27 -16.24
CA LEU A 232 -14.93 -9.06 -17.25
C LEU A 232 -16.35 -8.54 -17.50
N SER A 233 -16.98 -7.96 -16.48
CA SER A 233 -18.27 -7.29 -16.58
C SER A 233 -18.41 -6.21 -15.49
N SER A 234 -19.56 -5.54 -15.44
CA SER A 234 -19.88 -4.59 -14.34
C SER A 234 -20.02 -5.27 -12.97
N LYS A 235 -20.09 -6.60 -12.92
CA LYS A 235 -20.29 -7.38 -11.70
C LYS A 235 -19.19 -8.38 -11.42
N PHE A 236 -18.33 -8.69 -12.37
CA PHE A 236 -17.35 -9.75 -12.25
C PHE A 236 -15.96 -9.29 -12.64
N SER A 237 -14.99 -9.47 -11.74
CA SER A 237 -13.57 -9.22 -12.02
C SER A 237 -12.71 -10.38 -11.53
N LEU A 238 -11.57 -10.54 -12.19
CA LEU A 238 -10.48 -11.42 -11.80
C LEU A 238 -9.25 -10.57 -11.58
N ASP A 239 -8.56 -10.82 -10.46
CA ASP A 239 -7.29 -10.17 -10.18
C ASP A 239 -6.26 -11.25 -9.82
N TYR A 240 -5.02 -11.04 -10.23
CA TYR A 240 -3.90 -11.93 -9.98
C TYR A 240 -2.73 -11.14 -9.41
N ASP A 241 -2.05 -11.74 -8.46
CA ASP A 241 -0.83 -11.22 -7.84
C ASP A 241 0.20 -12.33 -7.75
N GLY A 242 1.29 -12.20 -8.50
CA GLY A 242 2.37 -13.18 -8.54
C GLY A 242 3.70 -12.60 -8.15
N THR A 243 4.25 -13.02 -7.02
CA THR A 243 5.52 -12.53 -6.47
C THR A 243 6.57 -13.64 -6.40
N ILE A 244 7.80 -13.32 -6.75
CA ILE A 244 8.99 -14.11 -6.45
C ILE A 244 10.05 -13.23 -5.80
N LYS A 245 10.60 -13.69 -4.67
CA LYS A 245 11.70 -13.02 -3.98
C LYS A 245 12.85 -13.99 -3.74
N THR A 246 14.04 -13.59 -4.12
CA THR A 246 15.30 -14.30 -3.87
C THR A 246 16.14 -13.51 -2.89
N VAL A 247 16.60 -14.13 -1.82
CA VAL A 247 17.44 -13.54 -0.78
C VAL A 247 18.77 -14.28 -0.72
N LYS A 248 19.86 -13.56 -0.59
CA LYS A 248 21.21 -14.11 -0.44
C LYS A 248 21.61 -14.07 1.05
N VAL A 249 21.83 -15.24 1.64
CA VAL A 249 22.26 -15.38 3.04
C VAL A 249 23.52 -16.24 3.06
N ALA A 250 24.62 -15.70 3.59
CA ALA A 250 25.91 -16.40 3.72
C ALA A 250 26.39 -17.08 2.40
N GLY A 251 26.16 -16.42 1.26
CA GLY A 251 26.55 -16.94 -0.06
C GLY A 251 25.54 -17.87 -0.70
N ASN A 252 24.52 -18.32 0.01
CA ASN A 252 23.44 -19.16 -0.54
C ASN A 252 22.28 -18.28 -0.99
N SER A 253 21.59 -18.70 -2.06
CA SER A 253 20.37 -18.06 -2.55
C SER A 253 19.15 -18.86 -2.12
N ASN A 254 18.28 -18.24 -1.36
CA ASN A 254 17.01 -18.78 -0.91
C ASN A 254 15.88 -18.00 -1.61
N SER A 255 14.77 -18.66 -1.91
CA SER A 255 13.67 -18.02 -2.63
C SER A 255 12.33 -18.45 -2.06
N TRP A 256 11.38 -17.55 -2.08
CA TRP A 256 9.96 -17.85 -1.91
C TRP A 256 9.16 -17.28 -3.07
N SER A 257 7.99 -17.85 -3.30
CA SER A 257 7.04 -17.31 -4.27
C SER A 257 5.60 -17.38 -3.75
N SER A 258 4.79 -16.44 -4.19
CA SER A 258 3.36 -16.38 -3.92
C SER A 258 2.63 -16.21 -5.25
N ASN A 259 1.51 -16.92 -5.41
CA ASN A 259 0.57 -16.77 -6.52
C ASN A 259 -0.82 -16.67 -5.93
N VAL A 260 -1.46 -15.52 -6.08
CA VAL A 260 -2.78 -15.24 -5.50
C VAL A 260 -3.76 -14.93 -6.60
N LEU A 261 -4.90 -15.61 -6.58
CA LEU A 261 -6.03 -15.36 -7.47
C LEU A 261 -7.20 -14.80 -6.66
N TYR A 262 -7.77 -13.70 -7.12
CA TYR A 262 -8.97 -13.10 -6.55
C TYR A 262 -10.10 -13.19 -7.57
N ILE A 263 -11.20 -13.82 -7.16
CA ILE A 263 -12.43 -13.93 -7.96
C ILE A 263 -13.49 -13.08 -7.27
N ASN A 264 -13.91 -12.01 -7.91
CA ASN A 264 -14.79 -11.01 -7.32
C ASN A 264 -16.14 -10.99 -8.05
N TYR A 265 -17.23 -11.05 -7.29
CA TYR A 265 -18.58 -10.95 -7.81
C TYR A 265 -19.41 -9.94 -7.01
N ASP A 266 -19.85 -8.87 -7.67
CA ASP A 266 -20.72 -7.85 -7.10
C ASP A 266 -22.17 -8.16 -7.47
N ALA A 267 -22.86 -8.90 -6.60
CA ALA A 267 -24.25 -9.29 -6.81
C ALA A 267 -25.16 -8.06 -6.90
N THR A 268 -24.94 -7.07 -6.03
CA THR A 268 -25.62 -5.77 -5.99
C THR A 268 -24.61 -4.64 -5.80
N LYS A 269 -25.09 -3.40 -5.70
CA LYS A 269 -24.24 -2.23 -5.38
C LYS A 269 -23.66 -2.26 -3.95
N THR A 270 -24.25 -3.06 -3.07
CA THR A 270 -23.92 -3.11 -1.63
C THR A 270 -23.49 -4.49 -1.16
N VAL A 271 -23.65 -5.53 -1.97
CA VAL A 271 -23.28 -6.91 -1.62
C VAL A 271 -22.34 -7.45 -2.67
N GLY A 272 -21.14 -7.80 -2.26
CA GLY A 272 -20.10 -8.43 -3.08
C GLY A 272 -19.51 -9.65 -2.37
N PHE A 273 -19.04 -10.59 -3.15
CA PHE A 273 -18.35 -11.80 -2.73
C PHE A 273 -16.96 -11.81 -3.33
N THR A 274 -16.00 -12.31 -2.58
CA THR A 274 -14.63 -12.51 -3.05
C THR A 274 -14.15 -13.88 -2.59
N LEU A 275 -13.62 -14.66 -3.53
CA LEU A 275 -12.80 -15.83 -3.25
C LEU A 275 -11.33 -15.42 -3.49
N ARG A 276 -10.48 -15.65 -2.51
CA ARG A 276 -9.03 -15.53 -2.64
C ARG A 276 -8.42 -16.91 -2.47
N GLU A 277 -7.68 -17.35 -3.46
CA GLU A 277 -6.87 -18.57 -3.43
C GLU A 277 -5.40 -18.20 -3.54
N GLU A 278 -4.56 -18.84 -2.75
CA GLU A 278 -3.14 -18.55 -2.72
C GLU A 278 -2.33 -19.85 -2.67
N TYR A 279 -1.30 -19.90 -3.49
CA TYR A 279 -0.23 -20.87 -3.40
C TYR A 279 1.06 -20.15 -2.99
N PHE A 280 1.54 -20.44 -1.79
CA PHE A 280 2.79 -19.90 -1.24
C PHE A 280 3.81 -21.01 -1.11
N ASP A 281 4.99 -20.81 -1.67
CA ASP A 281 6.11 -21.77 -1.61
C ASP A 281 7.35 -21.09 -1.03
N ASP A 282 7.77 -21.54 0.15
CA ASP A 282 8.94 -21.09 0.90
C ASP A 282 9.99 -22.20 1.15
N LYS A 283 9.89 -23.33 0.44
CA LYS A 283 10.72 -24.53 0.65
C LYS A 283 12.22 -24.30 0.52
N LYS A 284 12.61 -23.14 0.00
CA LYS A 284 14.01 -22.76 -0.19
C LYS A 284 14.43 -21.59 0.71
N MET A 285 13.67 -21.31 1.77
CA MET A 285 14.03 -20.32 2.79
C MET A 285 14.70 -20.93 4.01
#